data_4184c3ab934b590ba8a46e481a5df333
#
_entry.id   4184c3ab934b590ba8a46e481a5df333
#
_cell.length_a   1.000
_cell.length_b   1.000
_cell.length_c   1.000
_cell.angle_alpha   90.00
_cell.angle_beta   90.00
_cell.angle_gamma   90.00
#
_symmetry.space_group_name_H-M   'P 1'
#
loop_
_entity.id
_entity.type
_entity.pdbx_description
1 polymer ?
#
loop_
_entity_poly.entity_id
_entity_poly.type
_entity_poly.pdbx_seq_one_letter_code
_entity_poly.pdbx_strand_id
1 'polypeptide(L)'
;MSEEAESMVKMLADAPTDQRKGMITERFKMIATQPEEQRVKTTAGLLLAISKLNDKKRKEFISSRTEAVSELEPDVRKAIQTARVKAGAQIPEEVNMGDLLMVMQVIQEWPEDKRNMFKENFGGVFKELGMEMPDVDGMMQKMSSTTEQLKKPRWKFW
;
A
#
# COMPACT_ATOMS: atom_id res chain seq x y z
N MET A 1 8.38 -5.15 -18.71
CA MET A 1 7.67 -5.45 -17.46
C MET A 1 7.20 -4.21 -16.73
N SER A 2 8.07 -3.21 -16.55
CA SER A 2 7.67 -1.96 -15.92
C SER A 2 6.58 -1.20 -16.70
N GLU A 3 6.62 -1.27 -18.03
CA GLU A 3 5.63 -0.61 -18.88
C GLU A 3 4.23 -1.22 -18.73
N GLU A 4 4.14 -2.54 -18.61
CA GLU A 4 2.86 -3.22 -18.39
C GLU A 4 2.28 -2.85 -17.03
N ALA A 5 3.11 -2.85 -16.00
CA ALA A 5 2.69 -2.46 -14.65
C ALA A 5 2.23 -1.00 -14.63
N GLU A 6 2.98 -0.10 -15.26
CA GLU A 6 2.63 1.32 -15.34
C GLU A 6 1.32 1.54 -16.08
N SER A 7 1.13 0.87 -17.22
CA SER A 7 -0.12 0.96 -17.99
C SER A 7 -1.31 0.46 -17.19
N MET A 8 -1.16 -0.65 -16.50
CA MET A 8 -2.23 -1.23 -15.69
C MET A 8 -2.58 -0.32 -14.51
N VAL A 9 -1.58 0.17 -13.80
CA VAL A 9 -1.81 1.07 -12.65
C VAL A 9 -2.48 2.36 -13.10
N LYS A 10 -2.05 2.93 -14.22
CA LYS A 10 -2.65 4.14 -14.76
C LYS A 10 -4.11 3.91 -15.14
N MET A 11 -4.40 2.79 -15.80
CA MET A 11 -5.77 2.43 -16.15
C MET A 11 -6.66 2.30 -14.92
N LEU A 12 -6.17 1.61 -13.89
CA LEU A 12 -6.90 1.44 -12.64
C LEU A 12 -7.06 2.77 -11.89
N ALA A 13 -6.04 3.61 -11.89
CA ALA A 13 -6.09 4.91 -11.24
C ALA A 13 -7.09 5.85 -11.90
N ASP A 14 -7.27 5.73 -13.21
CA ASP A 14 -8.23 6.55 -13.97
C ASP A 14 -9.65 5.97 -13.96
N ALA A 15 -9.83 4.74 -13.46
CA ALA A 15 -11.15 4.12 -13.37
C ALA A 15 -12.02 4.84 -12.32
N PRO A 16 -13.37 4.81 -12.50
CA PRO A 16 -14.26 5.35 -11.48
C PRO A 16 -14.05 4.66 -10.13
N THR A 17 -14.15 5.44 -9.06
CA THR A 17 -13.88 4.94 -7.69
C THR A 17 -14.70 3.70 -7.34
N ASP A 18 -15.99 3.70 -7.71
CA ASP A 18 -16.89 2.59 -7.45
C ASP A 18 -16.54 1.30 -8.18
N GLN A 19 -15.79 1.39 -9.29
CA GLN A 19 -15.35 0.24 -10.07
C GLN A 19 -13.92 -0.19 -9.75
N ARG A 20 -13.10 0.73 -9.32
CA ARG A 20 -11.66 0.49 -9.09
C ARG A 20 -11.40 -0.65 -8.11
N LYS A 21 -12.10 -0.68 -6.98
CA LYS A 21 -11.92 -1.72 -5.97
C LYS A 21 -12.18 -3.12 -6.55
N GLY A 22 -13.25 -3.27 -7.31
CA GLY A 22 -13.59 -4.55 -7.95
C GLY A 22 -12.54 -4.98 -8.95
N MET A 23 -12.03 -4.05 -9.76
CA MET A 23 -10.99 -4.33 -10.74
C MET A 23 -9.69 -4.76 -10.06
N ILE A 24 -9.31 -4.09 -8.99
CA ILE A 24 -8.12 -4.45 -8.20
C ILE A 24 -8.31 -5.83 -7.57
N THR A 25 -9.48 -6.10 -7.01
CA THR A 25 -9.80 -7.41 -6.41
C THR A 25 -9.58 -8.54 -7.40
N GLU A 26 -10.07 -8.39 -8.63
CA GLU A 26 -9.89 -9.41 -9.67
C GLU A 26 -8.42 -9.60 -10.03
N ARG A 27 -7.65 -8.53 -10.09
CA ARG A 27 -6.20 -8.61 -10.34
C ARG A 27 -5.49 -9.36 -9.22
N PHE A 28 -5.85 -9.11 -7.97
CA PHE A 28 -5.25 -9.81 -6.83
C PHE A 28 -5.55 -11.30 -6.86
N LYS A 29 -6.77 -11.68 -7.23
CA LYS A 29 -7.11 -13.08 -7.37
C LYS A 29 -6.24 -13.76 -8.41
N MET A 30 -5.98 -13.09 -9.53
CA MET A 30 -5.10 -13.61 -10.58
C MET A 30 -3.65 -13.71 -10.09
N ILE A 31 -3.15 -12.70 -9.40
CA ILE A 31 -1.78 -12.70 -8.87
C ILE A 31 -1.62 -13.82 -7.85
N ALA A 32 -2.61 -14.06 -7.02
CA ALA A 32 -2.57 -15.12 -6.00
C ALA A 32 -2.44 -16.52 -6.59
N THR A 33 -2.83 -16.73 -7.85
CA THR A 33 -2.68 -18.02 -8.53
C THR A 33 -1.27 -18.25 -9.07
N GLN A 34 -0.43 -17.21 -9.11
CA GLN A 34 0.94 -17.31 -9.62
C GLN A 34 1.86 -17.95 -8.59
N PRO A 35 3.01 -18.54 -9.03
CA PRO A 35 4.04 -18.98 -8.09
C PRO A 35 4.54 -17.83 -7.22
N GLU A 36 4.98 -18.13 -6.01
CA GLU A 36 5.40 -17.10 -5.04
C GLU A 36 6.40 -16.11 -5.61
N GLU A 37 7.44 -16.61 -6.28
CA GLU A 37 8.45 -15.75 -6.88
C GLU A 37 7.86 -14.75 -7.86
N GLN A 38 6.90 -15.19 -8.67
CA GLN A 38 6.22 -14.34 -9.63
C GLN A 38 5.30 -13.34 -8.93
N ARG A 39 4.62 -13.77 -7.87
CA ARG A 39 3.78 -12.86 -7.07
C ARG A 39 4.59 -11.71 -6.51
N VAL A 40 5.77 -12.00 -5.99
CA VAL A 40 6.67 -10.98 -5.41
C VAL A 40 7.14 -10.01 -6.50
N LYS A 41 7.57 -10.51 -7.65
CA LYS A 41 8.00 -9.67 -8.78
C LYS A 41 6.88 -8.77 -9.28
N THR A 42 5.71 -9.33 -9.47
CA THR A 42 4.54 -8.57 -9.94
C THR A 42 4.20 -7.47 -8.95
N THR A 43 4.19 -7.80 -7.66
CA THR A 43 3.88 -6.83 -6.60
C THR A 43 4.92 -5.71 -6.54
N ALA A 44 6.21 -6.05 -6.67
CA ALA A 44 7.28 -5.04 -6.70
C ALA A 44 7.08 -4.07 -7.87
N GLY A 45 6.76 -4.59 -9.06
CA GLY A 45 6.48 -3.75 -10.23
C GLY A 45 5.29 -2.83 -10.03
N LEU A 46 4.24 -3.34 -9.40
CA LEU A 46 3.05 -2.54 -9.08
C LEU A 46 3.36 -1.42 -8.09
N LEU A 47 4.13 -1.72 -7.05
CA LEU A 47 4.52 -0.70 -6.06
C LEU A 47 5.32 0.43 -6.70
N LEU A 48 6.25 0.09 -7.59
CA LEU A 48 7.02 1.09 -8.33
C LEU A 48 6.12 1.95 -9.22
N ALA A 49 5.19 1.33 -9.92
CA ALA A 49 4.25 2.04 -10.79
C ALA A 49 3.33 2.97 -9.99
N ILE A 50 2.83 2.50 -8.85
CA ILE A 50 1.97 3.30 -7.97
C ILE A 50 2.74 4.53 -7.45
N SER A 51 4.02 4.36 -7.14
CA SER A 51 4.85 5.46 -6.62
C SER A 51 5.00 6.61 -7.62
N LYS A 52 4.76 6.36 -8.90
CA LYS A 52 4.86 7.37 -9.96
C LYS A 52 3.57 8.17 -10.16
N LEU A 53 2.48 7.77 -9.53
CA LEU A 53 1.24 8.53 -9.59
C LEU A 53 1.39 9.83 -8.78
N ASN A 54 0.62 10.86 -9.17
CA ASN A 54 0.57 12.08 -8.36
C ASN A 54 -0.07 11.77 -6.99
N ASP A 55 0.12 12.65 -6.03
CA ASP A 55 -0.30 12.40 -4.64
C ASP A 55 -1.78 12.06 -4.51
N LYS A 56 -2.63 12.78 -5.21
CA LYS A 56 -4.08 12.56 -5.15
C LYS A 56 -4.46 11.18 -5.71
N LYS A 57 -3.98 10.85 -6.89
CA LYS A 57 -4.28 9.57 -7.54
C LYS A 57 -3.67 8.40 -6.77
N ARG A 58 -2.46 8.59 -6.23
CA ARG A 58 -1.80 7.57 -5.41
C ARG A 58 -2.61 7.27 -4.16
N LYS A 59 -3.11 8.30 -3.47
CA LYS A 59 -3.94 8.10 -2.28
C LYS A 59 -5.25 7.38 -2.63
N GLU A 60 -5.90 7.79 -3.70
CA GLU A 60 -7.14 7.14 -4.17
C GLU A 60 -6.89 5.67 -4.53
N PHE A 61 -5.81 5.40 -5.24
CA PHE A 61 -5.43 4.04 -5.64
C PHE A 61 -5.15 3.17 -4.41
N ILE A 62 -4.32 3.66 -3.50
CA ILE A 62 -3.93 2.92 -2.30
C ILE A 62 -5.14 2.69 -1.39
N SER A 63 -6.06 3.65 -1.31
CA SER A 63 -7.31 3.49 -0.57
C SER A 63 -8.13 2.32 -1.14
N SER A 64 -8.35 2.30 -2.45
CA SER A 64 -9.08 1.22 -3.13
C SER A 64 -8.37 -0.13 -2.96
N ARG A 65 -7.06 -0.14 -3.10
CA ARG A 65 -6.23 -1.36 -2.94
C ARG A 65 -6.34 -1.91 -1.52
N THR A 66 -6.22 -1.06 -0.53
CA THR A 66 -6.25 -1.46 0.88
C THR A 66 -7.61 -2.05 1.25
N GLU A 67 -8.69 -1.43 0.78
CA GLU A 67 -10.03 -1.98 0.95
C GLU A 67 -10.20 -3.34 0.25
N ALA A 68 -9.70 -3.44 -0.98
CA ALA A 68 -9.76 -4.70 -1.73
C ALA A 68 -9.05 -5.83 -0.99
N VAL A 69 -7.86 -5.56 -0.47
CA VAL A 69 -7.09 -6.56 0.30
C VAL A 69 -7.86 -6.99 1.53
N SER A 70 -8.46 -6.05 2.26
CA SER A 70 -9.19 -6.36 3.50
C SER A 70 -10.41 -7.26 3.26
N GLU A 71 -10.96 -7.26 2.05
CA GLU A 71 -12.15 -8.03 1.70
C GLU A 71 -11.84 -9.37 1.02
N LEU A 72 -10.56 -9.67 0.74
CA LEU A 72 -10.16 -10.94 0.13
C LEU A 72 -10.37 -12.12 1.09
N GLU A 73 -10.61 -13.28 0.51
CA GLU A 73 -10.62 -14.53 1.28
C GLU A 73 -9.29 -14.70 2.02
N PRO A 74 -9.29 -15.31 3.23
CA PRO A 74 -8.08 -15.38 4.05
C PRO A 74 -6.84 -15.92 3.33
N ASP A 75 -6.98 -16.98 2.55
CA ASP A 75 -5.85 -17.57 1.82
C ASP A 75 -5.30 -16.63 0.76
N VAL A 76 -6.19 -16.01 0.00
CA VAL A 76 -5.82 -15.05 -1.05
C VAL A 76 -5.18 -13.81 -0.41
N ARG A 77 -5.81 -13.29 0.64
CA ARG A 77 -5.29 -12.13 1.37
C ARG A 77 -3.88 -12.39 1.88
N LYS A 78 -3.65 -13.55 2.50
CA LYS A 78 -2.33 -13.93 3.03
C LYS A 78 -1.29 -13.98 1.90
N ALA A 79 -1.63 -14.58 0.77
CA ALA A 79 -0.73 -14.64 -0.38
C ALA A 79 -0.34 -13.25 -0.87
N ILE A 80 -1.31 -12.36 -0.99
CA ILE A 80 -1.09 -10.98 -1.45
C ILE A 80 -0.27 -10.18 -0.44
N GLN A 81 -0.60 -10.28 0.85
CA GLN A 81 0.12 -9.55 1.89
C GLN A 81 1.57 -10.06 2.05
N THR A 82 1.77 -11.38 1.95
CA THR A 82 3.11 -11.97 1.97
C THR A 82 3.95 -11.45 0.80
N ALA A 83 3.37 -11.42 -0.40
CA ALA A 83 4.05 -10.89 -1.58
C ALA A 83 4.39 -9.40 -1.39
N ARG A 84 3.49 -8.62 -0.76
CA ARG A 84 3.74 -7.21 -0.48
C ARG A 84 4.92 -7.01 0.45
N VAL A 85 5.00 -7.78 1.52
CA VAL A 85 6.10 -7.67 2.48
C VAL A 85 7.43 -8.04 1.82
N LYS A 86 7.48 -9.15 1.08
CA LYS A 86 8.68 -9.58 0.39
C LYS A 86 9.09 -8.61 -0.71
N ALA A 87 8.12 -8.06 -1.44
CA ALA A 87 8.40 -7.09 -2.50
C ALA A 87 9.02 -5.81 -1.94
N GLY A 88 8.69 -5.45 -0.71
CA GLY A 88 9.27 -4.27 -0.05
C GLY A 88 10.79 -4.30 0.03
N ALA A 89 11.38 -5.52 0.11
CA ALA A 89 12.84 -5.69 0.14
C ALA A 89 13.47 -5.57 -1.25
N GLN A 90 12.68 -5.59 -2.32
CA GLN A 90 13.15 -5.54 -3.72
C GLN A 90 13.01 -4.16 -4.35
N ILE A 91 12.48 -3.18 -3.63
CA ILE A 91 12.26 -1.82 -4.13
C ILE A 91 13.01 -0.83 -3.25
N PRO A 92 13.22 0.42 -3.71
CA PRO A 92 13.87 1.42 -2.86
C PRO A 92 13.12 1.62 -1.56
N GLU A 93 13.84 1.78 -0.47
CA GLU A 93 13.26 1.95 0.87
C GLU A 93 12.26 3.12 0.91
N GLU A 94 12.57 4.20 0.22
CA GLU A 94 11.68 5.37 0.15
C GLU A 94 10.32 5.02 -0.43
N VAL A 95 10.31 4.20 -1.49
CA VAL A 95 9.07 3.75 -2.14
C VAL A 95 8.29 2.85 -1.20
N ASN A 96 8.97 1.89 -0.57
CA ASN A 96 8.34 0.95 0.36
C ASN A 96 7.73 1.68 1.55
N MET A 97 8.48 2.57 2.18
CA MET A 97 8.02 3.31 3.36
C MET A 97 6.93 4.31 3.02
N GLY A 98 7.04 4.98 1.87
CA GLY A 98 6.01 5.91 1.41
C GLY A 98 4.67 5.22 1.20
N ASP A 99 4.69 4.02 0.62
CA ASP A 99 3.49 3.21 0.42
C ASP A 99 2.87 2.79 1.77
N LEU A 100 3.68 2.27 2.68
CA LEU A 100 3.22 1.85 4.00
C LEU A 100 2.62 3.01 4.80
N LEU A 101 3.25 4.17 4.76
CA LEU A 101 2.73 5.37 5.43
C LEU A 101 1.37 5.76 4.88
N MET A 102 1.18 5.69 3.57
CA MET A 102 -0.10 6.04 2.98
C MET A 102 -1.18 5.01 3.32
N VAL A 103 -0.84 3.72 3.39
CA VAL A 103 -1.75 2.68 3.87
C VAL A 103 -2.20 3.01 5.30
N MET A 104 -1.27 3.40 6.17
CA MET A 104 -1.62 3.74 7.54
C MET A 104 -2.51 4.97 7.62
N GLN A 105 -2.28 5.97 6.78
CA GLN A 105 -3.16 7.14 6.69
C GLN A 105 -4.57 6.75 6.26
N VAL A 106 -4.68 5.86 5.29
CA VAL A 106 -5.97 5.37 4.80
C VAL A 106 -6.75 4.65 5.90
N ILE A 107 -6.11 3.71 6.60
CA ILE A 107 -6.80 2.92 7.63
C ILE A 107 -7.12 3.74 8.88
N GLN A 108 -6.46 4.86 9.12
CA GLN A 108 -6.81 5.76 10.21
C GLN A 108 -8.24 6.30 10.09
N GLU A 109 -8.72 6.41 8.86
CA GLU A 109 -10.08 6.88 8.59
C GLU A 109 -11.13 5.77 8.72
N TRP A 110 -10.68 4.52 8.88
CA TRP A 110 -11.58 3.36 9.02
C TRP A 110 -12.14 3.22 10.43
N PRO A 111 -13.27 2.52 10.60
CA PRO A 111 -13.74 2.12 11.92
C PRO A 111 -12.65 1.34 12.66
N GLU A 112 -12.61 1.50 13.99
CA GLU A 112 -11.58 0.91 14.84
C GLU A 112 -11.43 -0.59 14.64
N ASP A 113 -12.54 -1.33 14.61
CA ASP A 113 -12.51 -2.79 14.46
C ASP A 113 -11.87 -3.21 13.16
N LYS A 114 -12.25 -2.55 12.06
CA LYS A 114 -11.73 -2.84 10.73
C LYS A 114 -10.24 -2.50 10.65
N ARG A 115 -9.85 -1.36 11.22
CA ARG A 115 -8.45 -0.93 11.27
C ARG A 115 -7.59 -1.93 12.04
N ASN A 116 -8.06 -2.34 13.22
CA ASN A 116 -7.32 -3.30 14.06
C ASN A 116 -7.19 -4.65 13.38
N MET A 117 -8.23 -5.13 12.71
CA MET A 117 -8.19 -6.38 11.97
C MET A 117 -7.14 -6.32 10.85
N PHE A 118 -7.08 -5.22 10.12
CA PHE A 118 -6.07 -5.03 9.07
C PHE A 118 -4.66 -5.06 9.67
N LYS A 119 -4.44 -4.35 10.76
CA LYS A 119 -3.13 -4.32 11.44
C LYS A 119 -2.72 -5.69 11.94
N GLU A 120 -3.63 -6.44 12.52
CA GLU A 120 -3.35 -7.80 13.00
C GLU A 120 -2.99 -8.75 11.86
N ASN A 121 -3.75 -8.70 10.77
CA ASN A 121 -3.50 -9.55 9.61
C ASN A 121 -2.13 -9.26 8.99
N PHE A 122 -1.84 -7.99 8.80
CA PHE A 122 -0.57 -7.56 8.20
C PHE A 122 0.61 -7.84 9.14
N GLY A 123 0.46 -7.51 10.41
CA GLY A 123 1.47 -7.80 11.43
C GLY A 123 1.76 -9.28 11.57
N GLY A 124 0.73 -10.13 11.43
CA GLY A 124 0.88 -11.58 11.45
C GLY A 124 1.74 -12.10 10.31
N VAL A 125 1.67 -11.48 9.13
CA VAL A 125 2.51 -11.84 7.98
C VAL A 125 3.99 -11.54 8.29
N PHE A 126 4.29 -10.37 8.85
CA PHE A 126 5.66 -10.03 9.27
C PHE A 126 6.19 -11.05 10.28
N LYS A 127 5.38 -11.40 11.25
CA LYS A 127 5.75 -12.37 12.28
C LYS A 127 6.06 -13.75 11.69
N GLU A 128 5.22 -14.24 10.79
CA GLU A 128 5.47 -15.52 10.12
C GLU A 128 6.75 -15.54 9.32
N LEU A 129 7.13 -14.40 8.73
CA LEU A 129 8.35 -14.26 7.96
C LEU A 129 9.58 -14.01 8.82
N GLY A 130 9.40 -13.90 10.15
CA GLY A 130 10.50 -13.59 11.08
C GLY A 130 11.04 -12.18 10.89
N MET A 131 10.23 -11.26 10.38
CA MET A 131 10.61 -9.88 10.13
C MET A 131 9.97 -8.96 11.16
N GLU A 132 10.67 -7.88 11.49
CA GLU A 132 10.10 -6.83 12.33
C GLU A 132 9.23 -5.91 11.48
N MET A 133 8.06 -5.58 12.01
CA MET A 133 7.19 -4.60 11.38
C MET A 133 7.82 -3.21 11.52
N PRO A 134 7.90 -2.42 10.41
CA PRO A 134 8.44 -1.05 10.51
C PRO A 134 7.63 -0.22 11.50
N ASP A 135 8.32 0.70 12.20
CA ASP A 135 7.67 1.63 13.12
C ASP A 135 6.95 2.73 12.35
N VAL A 136 5.82 2.36 11.75
CA VAL A 136 5.04 3.26 10.91
C VAL A 136 4.38 4.36 11.75
N ASP A 137 3.93 4.02 12.96
CA ASP A 137 3.31 4.99 13.86
C ASP A 137 4.29 6.10 14.24
N GLY A 138 5.53 5.74 14.57
CA GLY A 138 6.56 6.72 14.86
C GLY A 138 6.90 7.60 13.66
N MET A 139 6.93 7.01 12.46
CA MET A 139 7.17 7.75 11.23
C MET A 139 6.02 8.70 10.89
N MET A 140 4.78 8.29 11.15
CA MET A 140 3.61 9.16 10.96
C MET A 140 3.66 10.37 11.88
N GLN A 141 4.07 10.18 13.13
CA GLN A 141 4.22 11.29 14.08
C GLN A 141 5.27 12.28 13.61
N LYS A 142 6.40 11.78 13.10
CA LYS A 142 7.45 12.65 12.53
C LYS A 142 6.95 13.43 11.33
N MET A 143 6.19 12.78 10.45
CA MET A 143 5.64 13.44 9.28
C MET A 143 4.61 14.50 9.65
N SER A 144 3.75 14.24 10.63
CA SER A 144 2.78 15.21 11.12
C SER A 144 3.47 16.45 11.68
N SER A 145 4.52 16.25 12.49
CA SER A 145 5.32 17.36 13.03
C SER A 145 5.98 18.17 11.92
N THR A 146 6.56 17.50 10.94
CA THR A 146 7.19 18.13 9.79
C THR A 146 6.18 18.90 8.95
N THR A 147 5.01 18.29 8.72
CA THR A 147 3.94 18.92 7.95
C THR A 147 3.42 20.17 8.66
N GLU A 148 3.27 20.12 9.98
CA GLU A 148 2.86 21.28 10.76
C GLU A 148 3.90 22.40 10.68
N GLN A 149 5.18 22.06 10.74
CA GLN A 149 6.26 23.03 10.56
C GLN A 149 6.23 23.65 9.16
N LEU A 150 5.96 22.85 8.14
CA LEU A 150 5.88 23.35 6.76
C LEU A 150 4.63 24.21 6.53
N LYS A 151 3.59 24.04 7.31
CA LYS A 151 2.37 24.86 7.21
C LYS A 151 2.53 26.26 7.81
N LYS A 152 3.54 26.46 8.65
CA LYS A 152 3.83 27.79 9.19
C LYS A 152 4.38 28.69 8.08
N PRO A 153 3.85 29.91 7.92
CA PRO A 153 4.36 30.81 6.90
C PRO A 153 5.85 31.09 7.10
N ARG A 154 6.63 31.09 6.02
CA ARG A 154 8.07 31.28 6.06
C ARG A 154 8.47 32.55 6.77
N TRP A 155 7.68 33.62 6.62
CA TRP A 155 7.97 34.91 7.23
C TRP A 155 7.97 34.86 8.77
N LYS A 156 7.38 33.86 9.40
CA LYS A 156 7.40 33.71 10.86
C LYS A 156 8.75 33.21 11.40
N PHE A 157 9.62 32.78 10.53
CA PHE A 157 10.96 32.30 10.92
C PHE A 157 12.02 33.38 10.76
N TRP A 158 11.65 34.58 10.33
CA TRP A 158 12.57 35.69 10.06
C TRP A 158 12.33 36.84 11.05
#